data_c729679fa0d8c782cd6ca877394e56fd
#
_entry.id   c729679fa0d8c782cd6ca877394e56fd
#
_cell.length_a   1.000
_cell.length_b   1.000
_cell.length_c   1.000
_cell.angle_alpha   90.00
_cell.angle_beta   90.00
_cell.angle_gamma   90.00
#
_symmetry.space_group_name_H-M   'P 1'
#
loop_
_entity.id
_entity.type
_entity.pdbx_description
1 polymer ?
#
loop_
_entity_poly.entity_id
_entity_poly.type
_entity_poly.pdbx_seq_one_letter_code
_entity_poly.pdbx_strand_id
1 'polypeptide(L)'
;ENREKIIFEATKNKTRVVISGDQKRSEITSVILHVLNFHDVQADFIIGENYEKASLSTENDFVIIEAKASENLENLRANIALITNISNDENIGNYKNFIYKITAGGVLVYNQEHKNLTDLAENSENYFRKFPYQKPAYTTKNDIFFLETELGEIPLKNSDLELINHMEGARYICQQLGILEENFYEALLTL
;
A
#
# COMPACT_ATOMS: atom_id res chain seq x y z
N GLU A 1 -23.00 -11.90 3.13
CA GLU A 1 -21.94 -12.65 2.45
C GLU A 1 -20.60 -11.94 2.66
N ASN A 2 -19.56 -12.68 3.08
CA ASN A 2 -18.27 -12.07 3.40
C ASN A 2 -17.48 -11.85 2.10
N ARG A 3 -17.43 -10.62 1.62
CA ARG A 3 -16.78 -10.22 0.36
C ARG A 3 -15.28 -10.54 0.37
N GLU A 4 -14.61 -10.32 1.48
CA GLU A 4 -13.17 -10.56 1.63
C GLU A 4 -12.82 -12.05 1.45
N LYS A 5 -13.69 -12.96 1.90
CA LYS A 5 -13.53 -14.40 1.62
C LYS A 5 -13.69 -14.74 0.15
N ILE A 6 -14.63 -14.11 -0.53
CA ILE A 6 -14.84 -14.31 -1.98
C ILE A 6 -13.62 -13.81 -2.74
N ILE A 7 -13.11 -12.62 -2.38
CA ILE A 7 -11.89 -12.05 -2.97
C ILE A 7 -10.70 -12.98 -2.72
N PHE A 8 -10.55 -13.49 -1.50
CA PHE A 8 -9.49 -14.45 -1.19
C PHE A 8 -9.57 -15.69 -2.09
N GLU A 9 -10.75 -16.32 -2.20
CA GLU A 9 -10.91 -17.51 -3.03
C GLU A 9 -10.60 -17.26 -4.51
N ALA A 10 -10.99 -16.08 -5.03
CA ALA A 10 -10.70 -15.67 -6.40
C ALA A 10 -9.21 -15.37 -6.65
N THR A 11 -8.45 -15.08 -5.60
CA THR A 11 -7.06 -14.61 -5.69
C THR A 11 -6.06 -15.47 -4.92
N LYS A 12 -6.47 -16.62 -4.40
CA LYS A 12 -5.63 -17.46 -3.53
C LYS A 12 -4.33 -17.96 -4.18
N ASN A 13 -4.30 -18.05 -5.51
CA ASN A 13 -3.13 -18.47 -6.28
C ASN A 13 -2.23 -17.29 -6.70
N LYS A 14 -2.54 -16.07 -6.24
CA LYS A 14 -1.81 -14.84 -6.55
C LYS A 14 -1.11 -14.27 -5.31
N THR A 15 -0.08 -13.48 -5.53
CA THR A 15 0.46 -12.60 -4.49
C THR A 15 -0.51 -11.44 -4.26
N ARG A 16 -1.18 -11.44 -3.13
CA ARG A 16 -2.15 -10.40 -2.74
C ARG A 16 -1.42 -9.25 -2.04
N VAL A 17 -1.44 -8.10 -2.68
CA VAL A 17 -0.95 -6.84 -2.14
C VAL A 17 -2.15 -6.04 -1.65
N VAL A 18 -2.33 -5.94 -0.34
CA VAL A 18 -3.47 -5.26 0.28
C VAL A 18 -3.05 -3.89 0.78
N ILE A 19 -3.69 -2.84 0.26
CA ILE A 19 -3.45 -1.46 0.63
C ILE A 19 -4.63 -0.99 1.46
N SER A 20 -4.38 -0.59 2.70
CA SER A 20 -5.40 -0.17 3.66
C SER A 20 -4.95 1.07 4.44
N GLY A 21 -5.86 1.60 5.22
CA GLY A 21 -5.70 2.83 5.99
C GLY A 21 -6.88 3.75 5.79
N ASP A 22 -7.03 4.72 6.67
CA ASP A 22 -8.18 5.63 6.66
C ASP A 22 -7.93 6.87 5.79
N GLN A 23 -6.67 7.17 5.48
CA GLN A 23 -6.28 8.34 4.68
C GLN A 23 -5.42 7.94 3.48
N LYS A 24 -5.64 8.62 2.35
CA LYS A 24 -4.83 8.52 1.12
C LYS A 24 -4.66 7.12 0.53
N ARG A 25 -5.45 6.15 0.99
CA ARG A 25 -5.42 4.77 0.49
C ARG A 25 -5.62 4.70 -1.03
N SER A 26 -6.65 5.36 -1.54
CA SER A 26 -6.97 5.33 -2.97
C SER A 26 -5.93 6.04 -3.83
N GLU A 27 -5.43 7.18 -3.37
CA GLU A 27 -4.40 7.93 -4.08
C GLU A 27 -3.08 7.15 -4.12
N ILE A 28 -2.68 6.53 -3.01
CA ILE A 28 -1.49 5.67 -2.96
C ILE A 28 -1.66 4.42 -3.83
N THR A 29 -2.84 3.81 -3.83
CA THR A 29 -3.15 2.71 -4.75
C THR A 29 -2.99 3.14 -6.20
N SER A 30 -3.47 4.33 -6.55
CA SER A 30 -3.32 4.90 -7.90
C SER A 30 -1.86 5.15 -8.27
N VAL A 31 -1.05 5.65 -7.34
CA VAL A 31 0.41 5.83 -7.55
C VAL A 31 1.07 4.48 -7.84
N ILE A 32 0.79 3.46 -7.03
CA ILE A 32 1.37 2.12 -7.22
C ILE A 32 0.98 1.54 -8.58
N LEU A 33 -0.30 1.60 -8.95
CA LEU A 33 -0.77 1.10 -10.25
C LEU A 33 -0.15 1.89 -11.42
N HIS A 34 0.02 3.21 -11.26
CA HIS A 34 0.70 4.04 -12.26
C HIS A 34 2.15 3.59 -12.47
N VAL A 35 2.90 3.40 -11.38
CA VAL A 35 4.31 2.97 -11.44
C VAL A 35 4.44 1.59 -12.09
N LEU A 36 3.60 0.63 -11.70
CA LEU A 36 3.58 -0.70 -12.30
C LEU A 36 3.29 -0.64 -13.80
N ASN A 37 2.27 0.12 -14.20
CA ASN A 37 1.91 0.28 -15.59
C ASN A 37 3.00 0.98 -16.42
N PHE A 38 3.64 2.00 -15.85
CA PHE A 38 4.73 2.72 -16.51
C PHE A 38 5.92 1.80 -16.87
N HIS A 39 6.18 0.81 -16.03
CA HIS A 39 7.26 -0.17 -16.22
C HIS A 39 6.80 -1.52 -16.78
N ASP A 40 5.60 -1.58 -17.36
CA ASP A 40 5.03 -2.80 -17.96
C ASP A 40 4.95 -4.01 -16.99
N VAL A 41 4.88 -3.75 -15.69
CA VAL A 41 4.64 -4.80 -14.68
C VAL A 41 3.16 -5.09 -14.60
N GLN A 42 2.77 -6.26 -15.09
CA GLN A 42 1.38 -6.67 -15.13
C GLN A 42 0.87 -7.05 -13.73
N ALA A 43 -0.24 -6.46 -13.34
CA ALA A 43 -0.93 -6.76 -12.09
C ALA A 43 -2.45 -6.70 -12.29
N ASP A 44 -3.13 -7.57 -11.61
CA ASP A 44 -4.58 -7.47 -11.44
C ASP A 44 -4.90 -6.43 -10.37
N PHE A 45 -6.14 -5.99 -10.32
CA PHE A 45 -6.58 -5.09 -9.26
C PHE A 45 -8.05 -5.34 -8.85
N ILE A 46 -8.33 -5.05 -7.58
CA ILE A 46 -9.67 -4.99 -6.99
C ILE A 46 -9.67 -3.74 -6.10
N ILE A 47 -10.31 -2.67 -6.55
CA ILE A 47 -10.20 -1.35 -5.93
C ILE A 47 -11.58 -0.69 -5.75
N GLY A 48 -11.59 0.41 -5.01
CA GLY A 48 -12.79 1.15 -4.67
C GLY A 48 -13.32 0.79 -3.29
N GLU A 49 -14.14 1.66 -2.71
CA GLU A 49 -14.61 1.50 -1.32
C GLU A 49 -15.37 0.20 -1.07
N ASN A 50 -16.03 -0.33 -2.09
CA ASN A 50 -16.81 -1.56 -2.03
C ASN A 50 -16.32 -2.60 -3.05
N TYR A 51 -15.05 -2.50 -3.47
CA TYR A 51 -14.45 -3.40 -4.48
C TYR A 51 -15.19 -3.37 -5.82
N GLU A 52 -15.72 -2.20 -6.19
CA GLU A 52 -16.57 -2.04 -7.38
C GLU A 52 -15.80 -2.04 -8.70
N LYS A 53 -14.48 -1.89 -8.66
CA LYS A 53 -13.62 -1.96 -9.84
C LYS A 53 -12.67 -3.13 -9.72
N ALA A 54 -12.77 -4.08 -10.62
CA ALA A 54 -11.90 -5.25 -10.62
C ALA A 54 -11.50 -5.64 -12.05
N SER A 55 -10.25 -6.04 -12.18
CA SER A 55 -9.73 -6.72 -13.36
C SER A 55 -8.90 -7.90 -12.90
N LEU A 56 -9.34 -9.11 -13.21
CA LEU A 56 -8.67 -10.34 -12.84
C LEU A 56 -8.34 -11.14 -14.09
N SER A 57 -7.09 -11.55 -14.20
CA SER A 57 -6.55 -12.40 -15.28
C SER A 57 -6.03 -13.70 -14.69
N THR A 58 -5.96 -14.75 -15.47
CA THR A 58 -5.31 -16.00 -15.08
C THR A 58 -3.78 -15.94 -15.19
N GLU A 59 -3.25 -14.94 -15.89
CA GLU A 59 -1.83 -14.84 -16.25
C GLU A 59 -1.01 -13.98 -15.30
N ASN A 60 -1.64 -13.04 -14.59
CA ASN A 60 -0.94 -12.13 -13.70
C ASN A 60 -0.69 -12.74 -12.32
N ASP A 61 0.54 -12.65 -11.84
CA ASP A 61 0.96 -13.20 -10.55
C ASP A 61 0.57 -12.32 -9.35
N PHE A 62 0.37 -11.02 -9.59
CA PHE A 62 0.04 -10.03 -8.56
C PHE A 62 -1.39 -9.55 -8.66
N VAL A 63 -2.00 -9.28 -7.52
CA VAL A 63 -3.25 -8.54 -7.43
C VAL A 63 -3.14 -7.44 -6.36
N ILE A 64 -3.46 -6.21 -6.77
CA ILE A 64 -3.51 -5.05 -5.88
C ILE A 64 -4.94 -4.92 -5.37
N ILE A 65 -5.12 -5.00 -4.06
CA ILE A 65 -6.42 -4.93 -3.41
C ILE A 65 -6.46 -3.67 -2.52
N GLU A 66 -7.32 -2.74 -2.85
CA GLU A 66 -7.61 -1.60 -1.99
C GLU A 66 -8.72 -1.99 -1.01
N ALA A 67 -8.46 -1.89 0.29
CA ALA A 67 -9.41 -2.28 1.31
C ALA A 67 -9.47 -1.27 2.45
N LYS A 68 -10.67 -0.85 2.86
CA LYS A 68 -10.86 -0.09 4.09
C LYS A 68 -10.91 -1.01 5.29
N ALA A 69 -10.70 -0.46 6.50
CA ALA A 69 -10.89 -1.22 7.73
C ALA A 69 -12.32 -1.77 7.79
N SER A 70 -12.44 -3.07 8.01
CA SER A 70 -13.71 -3.78 8.18
C SER A 70 -13.53 -4.93 9.17
N GLU A 71 -14.63 -5.48 9.66
CA GLU A 71 -14.60 -6.64 10.57
C GLU A 71 -14.00 -7.91 9.94
N ASN A 72 -13.85 -7.92 8.62
CA ASN A 72 -13.41 -9.10 7.88
C ASN A 72 -12.10 -8.89 7.11
N LEU A 73 -11.40 -7.77 7.35
CA LEU A 73 -10.18 -7.41 6.61
C LEU A 73 -9.12 -8.54 6.64
N GLU A 74 -9.02 -9.26 7.74
CA GLU A 74 -8.11 -10.40 7.92
C GLU A 74 -8.38 -11.56 6.95
N ASN A 75 -9.59 -11.66 6.40
CA ASN A 75 -9.94 -12.73 5.46
C ASN A 75 -9.28 -12.54 4.08
N LEU A 76 -8.74 -11.36 3.77
CA LEU A 76 -7.94 -11.14 2.56
C LEU A 76 -6.61 -11.88 2.61
N ARG A 77 -6.08 -12.18 3.80
CA ARG A 77 -4.82 -12.92 4.00
C ARG A 77 -3.70 -12.38 3.11
N ALA A 78 -3.35 -11.10 3.30
CA ALA A 78 -2.34 -10.42 2.52
C ALA A 78 -1.00 -11.18 2.51
N ASN A 79 -0.33 -11.23 1.36
CA ASN A 79 1.08 -11.58 1.27
C ASN A 79 1.96 -10.36 1.53
N ILE A 80 1.53 -9.22 1.01
CA ILE A 80 2.16 -7.91 1.18
C ILE A 80 1.06 -6.95 1.62
N ALA A 81 1.26 -6.24 2.71
CA ALA A 81 0.31 -5.25 3.22
C ALA A 81 0.95 -3.87 3.32
N LEU A 82 0.18 -2.84 3.02
CA LEU A 82 0.48 -1.44 3.34
C LEU A 82 -0.66 -0.89 4.20
N ILE A 83 -0.32 -0.30 5.34
CA ILE A 83 -1.27 0.43 6.18
C ILE A 83 -0.78 1.87 6.34
N THR A 84 -1.55 2.83 5.81
CA THR A 84 -1.16 4.25 5.84
C THR A 84 -1.34 4.87 7.21
N ASN A 85 -2.47 4.62 7.86
CA ASN A 85 -2.79 5.12 9.20
C ASN A 85 -4.02 4.41 9.78
N ILE A 86 -4.23 4.61 11.07
CA ILE A 86 -5.44 4.23 11.80
C ILE A 86 -5.97 5.48 12.48
N SER A 87 -7.00 6.10 11.92
CA SER A 87 -7.58 7.35 12.44
C SER A 87 -8.65 7.12 13.51
N ASN A 88 -9.29 5.94 13.51
CA ASN A 88 -10.35 5.58 14.44
C ASN A 88 -9.91 4.40 15.32
N ASP A 89 -9.89 4.63 16.64
CA ASP A 89 -9.53 3.60 17.62
C ASP A 89 -10.44 2.37 17.56
N GLU A 90 -11.68 2.51 17.08
CA GLU A 90 -12.59 1.38 16.86
C GLU A 90 -12.05 0.37 15.84
N ASN A 91 -11.22 0.82 14.91
CA ASN A 91 -10.61 -0.02 13.88
C ASN A 91 -9.33 -0.73 14.33
N ILE A 92 -8.78 -0.42 15.51
CA ILE A 92 -7.53 -1.02 16.00
C ILE A 92 -7.62 -2.54 16.04
N GLY A 93 -8.75 -3.08 16.53
CA GLY A 93 -8.99 -4.52 16.60
C GLY A 93 -8.98 -5.20 15.22
N ASN A 94 -9.58 -4.55 14.22
CA ASN A 94 -9.63 -5.06 12.85
C ASN A 94 -8.22 -5.09 12.23
N TYR A 95 -7.45 -4.02 12.40
CA TYR A 95 -6.05 -3.97 11.94
C TYR A 95 -5.15 -4.96 12.68
N LYS A 96 -5.36 -5.16 13.99
CA LYS A 96 -4.64 -6.20 14.76
C LYS A 96 -4.87 -7.57 14.14
N ASN A 97 -6.13 -7.93 13.89
CA ASN A 97 -6.49 -9.21 13.27
C ASN A 97 -5.91 -9.32 11.84
N PHE A 98 -5.98 -8.25 11.06
CA PHE A 98 -5.41 -8.22 9.71
C PHE A 98 -3.89 -8.47 9.72
N ILE A 99 -3.15 -7.77 10.57
CA ILE A 99 -1.69 -7.94 10.71
C ILE A 99 -1.36 -9.36 11.16
N TYR A 100 -2.12 -9.91 12.10
CA TYR A 100 -1.94 -11.28 12.56
C TYR A 100 -2.16 -12.32 11.45
N LYS A 101 -2.99 -12.03 10.47
CA LYS A 101 -3.32 -12.92 9.35
C LYS A 101 -2.52 -12.65 8.07
N ILE A 102 -1.55 -11.76 8.07
CA ILE A 102 -0.58 -11.68 6.98
C ILE A 102 0.08 -13.05 6.83
N THR A 103 0.20 -13.52 5.60
CA THR A 103 0.80 -14.82 5.31
C THR A 103 2.21 -14.91 5.90
N ALA A 104 2.53 -16.03 6.55
CA ALA A 104 3.84 -16.24 7.17
C ALA A 104 4.98 -16.01 6.16
N GLY A 105 5.98 -15.23 6.55
CA GLY A 105 7.06 -14.78 5.66
C GLY A 105 6.68 -13.63 4.72
N GLY A 106 5.46 -13.11 4.85
CA GLY A 106 4.98 -11.95 4.09
C GLY A 106 5.63 -10.63 4.50
N VAL A 107 5.02 -9.52 4.12
CA VAL A 107 5.56 -8.17 4.32
C VAL A 107 4.48 -7.25 4.87
N LEU A 108 4.85 -6.43 5.85
CA LEU A 108 4.06 -5.29 6.31
C LEU A 108 4.85 -4.00 6.11
N VAL A 109 4.32 -3.13 5.24
CA VAL A 109 4.76 -1.74 5.07
C VAL A 109 3.82 -0.86 5.90
N TYR A 110 4.34 -0.05 6.78
CA TYR A 110 3.50 0.75 7.68
C TYR A 110 4.12 2.09 8.02
N ASN A 111 3.24 3.08 8.23
CA ASN A 111 3.65 4.42 8.66
C ASN A 111 4.06 4.40 10.14
N GLN A 112 5.35 4.53 10.41
CA GLN A 112 5.90 4.49 11.77
C GLN A 112 5.60 5.75 12.59
N GLU A 113 5.11 6.83 11.96
CA GLU A 113 4.72 8.04 12.67
C GLU A 113 3.38 7.89 13.40
N HIS A 114 2.61 6.83 13.06
CA HIS A 114 1.40 6.44 13.76
C HIS A 114 1.69 5.46 14.91
N LYS A 115 1.63 5.96 16.15
CA LYS A 115 1.96 5.17 17.33
C LYS A 115 1.16 3.87 17.44
N ASN A 116 -0.17 3.94 17.32
CA ASN A 116 -1.02 2.75 17.41
C ASN A 116 -0.64 1.70 16.36
N LEU A 117 -0.35 2.13 15.14
CA LEU A 117 0.05 1.23 14.06
C LEU A 117 1.43 0.62 14.31
N THR A 118 2.39 1.41 14.78
CA THR A 118 3.71 0.93 15.16
C THR A 118 3.61 -0.09 16.30
N ASP A 119 2.82 0.20 17.33
CA ASP A 119 2.61 -0.71 18.45
C ASP A 119 2.01 -2.06 17.98
N LEU A 120 1.05 -2.04 17.05
CA LEU A 120 0.48 -3.26 16.47
C LEU A 120 1.51 -4.06 15.67
N ALA A 121 2.31 -3.39 14.84
CA ALA A 121 3.32 -4.03 14.00
C ALA A 121 4.44 -4.66 14.85
N GLU A 122 4.93 -3.92 15.85
CA GLU A 122 6.06 -4.34 16.68
C GLU A 122 5.68 -5.44 17.69
N ASN A 123 4.46 -5.43 18.20
CA ASN A 123 3.97 -6.41 19.18
C ASN A 123 3.25 -7.61 18.53
N SER A 124 3.22 -7.71 17.22
CA SER A 124 2.62 -8.87 16.55
C SER A 124 3.47 -10.11 16.72
N GLU A 125 2.84 -11.21 17.12
CA GLU A 125 3.47 -12.53 17.22
C GLU A 125 3.62 -13.23 15.85
N ASN A 126 3.02 -12.65 14.79
CA ASN A 126 3.10 -13.22 13.46
C ASN A 126 4.48 -12.97 12.83
N TYR A 127 4.94 -13.91 12.02
CA TYR A 127 6.22 -13.84 11.34
C TYR A 127 6.06 -13.20 9.95
N PHE A 128 6.47 -11.94 9.83
CA PHE A 128 6.55 -11.19 8.58
C PHE A 128 7.72 -10.20 8.61
N ARG A 129 8.14 -9.75 7.45
CA ARG A 129 9.17 -8.70 7.33
C ARG A 129 8.52 -7.33 7.51
N LYS A 130 9.14 -6.48 8.30
CA LYS A 130 8.66 -5.15 8.65
C LYS A 130 9.39 -4.08 7.85
N PHE A 131 8.61 -3.19 7.22
CA PHE A 131 9.09 -2.04 6.47
C PHE A 131 8.44 -0.77 7.01
N PRO A 132 8.92 -0.23 8.14
CA PRO A 132 8.44 1.04 8.64
C PRO A 132 8.87 2.16 7.69
N TYR A 133 7.96 3.06 7.36
CA TYR A 133 8.28 4.27 6.62
C TYR A 133 7.87 5.51 7.38
N GLN A 134 8.47 6.62 7.02
CA GLN A 134 8.16 7.95 7.52
C GLN A 134 8.03 8.92 6.35
N LYS A 135 7.55 10.11 6.65
CA LYS A 135 7.48 11.20 5.69
C LYS A 135 8.84 11.44 5.03
N PRO A 136 8.93 11.45 3.70
CA PRO A 136 10.17 11.79 3.01
C PRO A 136 10.52 13.26 3.15
N ALA A 137 11.78 13.60 2.95
CA ALA A 137 12.22 14.98 2.80
C ALA A 137 11.63 15.61 1.54
N TYR A 138 11.19 16.85 1.63
CA TYR A 138 10.62 17.60 0.51
C TYR A 138 10.86 19.10 0.64
N THR A 139 10.82 19.80 -0.50
CA THR A 139 10.77 21.25 -0.59
C THR A 139 9.51 21.69 -1.34
N THR A 140 9.16 22.98 -1.22
CA THR A 140 8.04 23.58 -1.95
C THR A 140 8.55 24.76 -2.75
N LYS A 141 8.28 24.78 -4.06
CA LYS A 141 8.64 25.89 -4.96
C LYS A 141 7.43 26.19 -5.86
N ASN A 142 6.96 27.45 -5.86
CA ASN A 142 5.81 27.88 -6.65
C ASN A 142 4.57 26.95 -6.47
N ASP A 143 4.24 26.62 -5.23
CA ASP A 143 3.13 25.73 -4.86
C ASP A 143 3.24 24.27 -5.38
N ILE A 144 4.41 23.89 -5.86
CA ILE A 144 4.72 22.52 -6.27
C ILE A 144 5.63 21.90 -5.22
N PHE A 145 5.28 20.68 -4.78
CA PHE A 145 6.14 19.88 -3.93
C PHE A 145 7.21 19.16 -4.73
N PHE A 146 8.40 19.09 -4.17
CA PHE A 146 9.54 18.35 -4.73
C PHE A 146 10.03 17.37 -3.68
N LEU A 147 10.03 16.08 -3.99
CA LEU A 147 10.71 15.09 -3.14
C LEU A 147 12.21 15.27 -3.24
N GLU A 148 12.90 15.31 -2.11
CA GLU A 148 14.35 15.29 -2.05
C GLU A 148 14.83 13.84 -2.05
N THR A 149 15.58 13.46 -3.07
CA THR A 149 16.11 12.09 -3.21
C THR A 149 17.60 12.14 -3.51
N GLU A 150 18.30 11.01 -3.37
CA GLU A 150 19.69 10.89 -3.78
C GLU A 150 19.88 11.11 -5.29
N LEU A 151 18.84 10.94 -6.08
CA LEU A 151 18.83 11.15 -7.54
C LEU A 151 18.45 12.59 -7.92
N GLY A 152 18.23 13.46 -6.92
CA GLY A 152 17.81 14.84 -7.11
C GLY A 152 16.37 15.11 -6.67
N GLU A 153 15.85 16.28 -7.03
CA GLU A 153 14.49 16.70 -6.69
C GLU A 153 13.48 16.17 -7.72
N ILE A 154 12.43 15.52 -7.24
CA ILE A 154 11.35 14.97 -8.07
C ILE A 154 10.09 15.83 -7.89
N PRO A 155 9.62 16.56 -8.92
CA PRO A 155 8.42 17.37 -8.82
C PRO A 155 7.15 16.52 -8.75
N LEU A 156 6.25 16.85 -7.83
CA LEU A 156 4.95 16.21 -7.66
C LEU A 156 3.83 17.23 -7.89
N LYS A 157 3.46 17.45 -9.15
CA LYS A 157 2.59 18.54 -9.57
C LYS A 157 1.16 18.48 -9.04
N ASN A 158 0.62 17.30 -8.84
CA ASN A 158 -0.77 17.07 -8.45
C ASN A 158 -0.89 16.46 -7.05
N SER A 159 0.11 16.64 -6.20
CA SER A 159 0.16 16.05 -4.87
C SER A 159 -0.13 17.08 -3.79
N ASP A 160 -0.73 16.62 -2.70
CA ASP A 160 -0.80 17.37 -1.46
C ASP A 160 0.18 16.77 -0.42
N LEU A 161 0.33 17.48 0.70
CA LEU A 161 1.25 17.06 1.75
C LEU A 161 0.89 15.69 2.36
N GLU A 162 -0.40 15.38 2.46
CA GLU A 162 -0.83 14.08 3.00
C GLU A 162 -0.44 12.92 2.09
N LEU A 163 -0.54 13.11 0.77
CA LEU A 163 -0.09 12.10 -0.20
C LEU A 163 1.43 11.91 -0.12
N ILE A 164 2.19 13.00 0.00
CA ILE A 164 3.65 12.96 0.15
C ILE A 164 4.06 12.17 1.39
N ASN A 165 3.35 12.31 2.49
CA ASN A 165 3.62 11.58 3.73
C ASN A 165 3.63 10.06 3.56
N HIS A 166 2.92 9.55 2.54
CA HIS A 166 2.80 8.11 2.27
C HIS A 166 3.58 7.63 1.05
N MET A 167 4.33 8.52 0.39
CA MET A 167 5.02 8.18 -0.86
C MET A 167 6.10 7.10 -0.67
N GLU A 168 6.80 7.10 0.47
CA GLU A 168 7.74 6.03 0.80
C GLU A 168 7.07 4.68 0.99
N GLY A 169 5.83 4.66 1.49
CA GLY A 169 5.03 3.45 1.56
C GLY A 169 4.74 2.87 0.18
N ALA A 170 4.37 3.72 -0.78
CA ALA A 170 4.18 3.31 -2.17
C ALA A 170 5.49 2.78 -2.79
N ARG A 171 6.61 3.43 -2.52
CA ARG A 171 7.92 3.00 -3.00
C ARG A 171 8.29 1.61 -2.48
N TYR A 172 8.10 1.36 -1.19
CA TYR A 172 8.37 0.04 -0.61
C TYR A 172 7.46 -1.06 -1.18
N ILE A 173 6.19 -0.77 -1.46
CA ILE A 173 5.31 -1.73 -2.15
C ILE A 173 5.84 -2.03 -3.55
N CYS A 174 6.17 -1.02 -4.34
CA CYS A 174 6.72 -1.19 -5.69
C CYS A 174 8.03 -1.99 -5.66
N GLN A 175 8.88 -1.77 -4.67
CA GLN A 175 10.11 -2.53 -4.46
C GLN A 175 9.84 -4.03 -4.25
N GLN A 176 8.80 -4.39 -3.50
CA GLN A 176 8.38 -5.78 -3.33
C GLN A 176 7.92 -6.42 -4.64
N LEU A 177 7.51 -5.62 -5.61
CA LEU A 177 7.06 -6.07 -6.93
C LEU A 177 8.16 -5.95 -8.01
N GLY A 178 9.42 -5.71 -7.60
CA GLY A 178 10.56 -5.69 -8.49
C GLY A 178 10.90 -4.34 -9.12
N ILE A 179 10.27 -3.25 -8.71
CA ILE A 179 10.58 -1.90 -9.15
C ILE A 179 11.73 -1.33 -8.30
N LEU A 180 12.85 -1.00 -8.92
CA LEU A 180 13.97 -0.34 -8.25
C LEU A 180 13.62 1.11 -7.90
N GLU A 181 14.36 1.69 -6.96
CA GLU A 181 14.10 3.04 -6.46
C GLU A 181 14.15 4.09 -7.57
N GLU A 182 15.18 4.06 -8.41
CA GLU A 182 15.30 4.96 -9.57
C GLU A 182 14.13 4.84 -10.53
N ASN A 183 13.65 3.64 -10.78
CA ASN A 183 12.51 3.38 -11.66
C ASN A 183 11.19 3.89 -11.05
N PHE A 184 11.06 3.80 -9.72
CA PHE A 184 9.91 4.39 -9.02
C PHE A 184 9.87 5.91 -9.23
N TYR A 185 10.99 6.60 -9.03
CA TYR A 185 11.06 8.05 -9.21
C TYR A 185 10.90 8.48 -10.67
N GLU A 186 11.42 7.69 -11.63
CA GLU A 186 11.19 7.93 -13.06
C GLU A 186 9.69 7.95 -13.39
N ALA A 187 8.93 6.98 -12.90
CA ALA A 187 7.49 6.92 -13.11
C ALA A 187 6.76 8.11 -12.46
N LEU A 188 7.21 8.59 -11.30
CA LEU A 188 6.61 9.75 -10.63
C LEU A 188 6.69 11.03 -11.46
N LEU A 189 7.69 11.18 -12.33
CA LEU A 189 7.82 12.34 -13.21
C LEU A 189 6.67 12.48 -14.22
N THR A 190 5.92 11.41 -14.42
CA THR A 190 4.79 11.34 -15.37
C THR A 190 3.41 11.35 -14.70
N LEU A 191 3.36 11.51 -13.36
CA LEU A 191 2.11 11.61 -12.60
C LEU A 191 1.35 12.91 -12.87
#